data_f56b6d3b87a7960c9cbde7bfaaf3a644
#
_entry.id   f56b6d3b87a7960c9cbde7bfaaf3a644
#
_cell.length_a   1.000
_cell.length_b   1.000
_cell.length_c   1.000
_cell.angle_alpha   90.00
_cell.angle_beta   90.00
_cell.angle_gamma   90.00
#
_symmetry.space_group_name_H-M   'P 1'
#
loop_
_entity.id
_entity.type
_entity.pdbx_description
1 polymer ?
#
loop_
_entity_poly.entity_id
_entity_poly.type
_entity_poly.pdbx_seq_one_letter_code
_entity_poly.pdbx_strand_id
1 'polypeptide(L)'
;DELKVASEGKSIVYAIAPSREMAVLSAGHAADGAVWIDDQTGNWCSTSYYGNLPAWAAVRNSYNGIAAQLKHEKWQPTSELVGNFSYYLSGGVKKPFSHAFKGDNRYVEFKTSGLVNQEITAAAKACIDGTMLGADAITDQLSVAFYAGRFKHQQGESTLMELQDTYVRLDPAL
;
A
#
# COMPACT_ATOMS: atom_id res chain seq x y z
N ASP A 1 -13.38 15.62 -7.96
CA ASP A 1 -13.75 16.35 -9.21
C ASP A 1 -13.98 17.84 -8.91
N GLU A 2 -14.69 18.20 -7.84
CA GLU A 2 -15.01 19.61 -7.51
C GLU A 2 -13.76 20.48 -7.31
N LEU A 3 -12.70 19.94 -6.69
CA LEU A 3 -11.43 20.64 -6.53
C LEU A 3 -10.84 21.07 -7.89
N LYS A 4 -10.88 20.17 -8.89
CA LYS A 4 -10.44 20.49 -10.26
C LYS A 4 -11.28 21.59 -10.91
N VAL A 5 -12.60 21.57 -10.67
CA VAL A 5 -13.50 22.62 -11.17
C VAL A 5 -13.20 23.95 -10.47
N ALA A 6 -13.07 23.96 -9.16
CA ALA A 6 -12.80 25.17 -8.36
C ALA A 6 -11.43 25.79 -8.67
N SER A 7 -10.45 24.99 -9.02
CA SER A 7 -9.10 25.44 -9.40
C SER A 7 -8.91 25.70 -10.91
N GLU A 8 -9.97 25.61 -11.70
CA GLU A 8 -9.90 25.71 -13.16
C GLU A 8 -8.92 24.69 -13.77
N GLY A 9 -8.88 23.48 -13.21
CA GLY A 9 -8.01 22.39 -13.66
C GLY A 9 -6.56 22.48 -13.18
N LYS A 10 -6.19 23.47 -12.38
CA LYS A 10 -4.80 23.71 -11.96
C LYS A 10 -4.35 22.82 -10.80
N SER A 11 -5.27 22.35 -9.93
CA SER A 11 -4.94 21.44 -8.82
C SER A 11 -4.34 20.14 -9.32
N ILE A 12 -3.37 19.63 -8.60
CA ILE A 12 -2.83 18.28 -8.79
C ILE A 12 -3.58 17.31 -7.89
N VAL A 13 -4.14 16.24 -8.45
CA VAL A 13 -4.97 15.26 -7.72
C VAL A 13 -4.48 13.85 -8.02
N TYR A 14 -3.98 13.16 -6.99
CA TYR A 14 -3.55 11.77 -7.08
C TYR A 14 -4.23 10.88 -6.03
N ALA A 15 -4.38 9.60 -6.36
CA ALA A 15 -4.75 8.57 -5.41
C ALA A 15 -3.80 7.38 -5.48
N ILE A 16 -3.37 6.89 -4.32
CA ILE A 16 -2.46 5.76 -4.17
C ILE A 16 -3.10 4.75 -3.21
N ALA A 17 -3.20 3.49 -3.65
CA ALA A 17 -3.80 2.42 -2.85
C ALA A 17 -3.17 1.06 -3.15
N PRO A 18 -3.33 0.06 -2.27
CA PRO A 18 -2.90 -1.30 -2.57
C PRO A 18 -3.73 -1.96 -3.69
N SER A 19 -5.00 -1.59 -3.88
CA SER A 19 -5.87 -2.18 -4.90
C SER A 19 -6.43 -1.14 -5.87
N ARG A 20 -6.77 -1.60 -7.08
CA ARG A 20 -7.35 -0.76 -8.14
C ARG A 20 -8.63 -0.07 -7.69
N GLU A 21 -9.53 -0.82 -7.07
CA GLU A 21 -10.83 -0.31 -6.67
C GLU A 21 -10.68 0.85 -5.69
N MET A 22 -9.81 0.71 -4.69
CA MET A 22 -9.54 1.77 -3.71
C MET A 22 -8.92 3.00 -4.36
N ALA A 23 -7.94 2.81 -5.26
CA ALA A 23 -7.29 3.91 -5.96
C ALA A 23 -8.27 4.69 -6.84
N VAL A 24 -9.02 3.99 -7.69
CA VAL A 24 -9.95 4.61 -8.64
C VAL A 24 -11.11 5.33 -7.93
N LEU A 25 -11.69 4.70 -6.90
CA LEU A 25 -12.79 5.32 -6.13
C LEU A 25 -12.32 6.57 -5.37
N SER A 26 -11.07 6.58 -4.89
CA SER A 26 -10.51 7.74 -4.18
C SER A 26 -10.06 8.86 -5.13
N ALA A 27 -9.64 8.54 -6.35
CA ALA A 27 -9.22 9.51 -7.35
C ALA A 27 -10.39 10.28 -7.94
N GLY A 28 -11.48 9.61 -8.27
CA GLY A 28 -12.57 10.17 -9.06
C GLY A 28 -12.21 10.31 -10.54
N HIS A 29 -13.05 11.03 -11.29
CA HIS A 29 -12.91 11.10 -12.75
C HIS A 29 -11.88 12.14 -13.23
N ALA A 30 -11.73 13.24 -12.51
CA ALA A 30 -10.90 14.38 -12.92
C ALA A 30 -9.48 14.37 -12.34
N ALA A 31 -9.07 13.29 -11.65
CA ALA A 31 -7.72 13.18 -11.09
C ALA A 31 -6.64 13.08 -12.17
N ASP A 32 -5.43 13.52 -11.85
CA ASP A 32 -4.23 13.36 -12.69
C ASP A 32 -3.70 11.94 -12.66
N GLY A 33 -4.05 11.14 -11.63
CA GLY A 33 -3.69 9.75 -11.58
C GLY A 33 -4.29 8.96 -10.43
N ALA A 34 -4.56 7.68 -10.71
CA ALA A 34 -4.84 6.65 -9.72
C ALA A 34 -3.82 5.54 -9.89
N VAL A 35 -3.10 5.18 -8.82
CA VAL A 35 -1.98 4.25 -8.89
C VAL A 35 -2.15 3.16 -7.82
N TRP A 36 -1.96 1.91 -8.21
CA TRP A 36 -2.11 0.74 -7.35
C TRP A 36 -1.09 -0.34 -7.67
N ILE A 37 -1.02 -1.38 -6.85
CA ILE A 37 -0.12 -2.52 -7.05
C ILE A 37 -0.85 -3.61 -7.85
N ASP A 38 -0.26 -4.02 -8.96
CA ASP A 38 -0.77 -5.10 -9.82
C ASP A 38 -0.59 -6.48 -9.18
N ASP A 39 -1.63 -7.31 -9.23
CA ASP A 39 -1.67 -8.61 -8.58
C ASP A 39 -0.75 -9.67 -9.21
N GLN A 40 -0.40 -9.50 -10.47
CA GLN A 40 0.39 -10.48 -11.22
C GLN A 40 1.88 -10.14 -11.23
N THR A 41 2.20 -8.87 -11.35
CA THR A 41 3.58 -8.40 -11.52
C THR A 41 4.18 -7.79 -10.25
N GLY A 42 3.33 -7.31 -9.32
CA GLY A 42 3.75 -6.52 -8.16
C GLY A 42 4.23 -5.11 -8.51
N ASN A 43 4.06 -4.68 -9.73
CA ASN A 43 4.42 -3.33 -10.14
C ASN A 43 3.33 -2.33 -9.77
N TRP A 44 3.73 -1.10 -9.48
CA TRP A 44 2.84 0.03 -9.50
C TRP A 44 2.31 0.21 -10.92
N CYS A 45 1.01 0.33 -11.06
CA CYS A 45 0.32 0.47 -12.34
C CYS A 45 -0.82 1.49 -12.24
N SER A 46 -1.34 1.88 -13.39
CA SER A 46 -2.47 2.78 -13.57
C SER A 46 -3.33 2.28 -14.74
N THR A 47 -4.30 3.06 -15.15
CA THR A 47 -5.09 2.81 -16.34
C THR A 47 -4.90 3.94 -17.37
N SER A 48 -5.06 3.63 -18.65
CA SER A 48 -5.03 4.62 -19.74
C SER A 48 -6.06 5.74 -19.60
N TYR A 49 -7.07 5.55 -18.76
CA TYR A 49 -8.05 6.60 -18.43
C TYR A 49 -7.38 7.83 -17.82
N TYR A 50 -6.40 7.65 -16.93
CA TYR A 50 -5.62 8.73 -16.32
C TYR A 50 -4.33 9.05 -17.08
N GLY A 51 -4.17 8.52 -18.31
CA GLY A 51 -2.97 8.71 -19.11
C GLY A 51 -1.86 7.70 -18.85
N ASN A 52 -0.62 8.15 -18.95
CA ASN A 52 0.54 7.29 -18.73
C ASN A 52 0.82 7.06 -17.25
N LEU A 53 1.48 5.94 -16.94
CA LEU A 53 1.99 5.71 -15.60
C LEU A 53 2.91 6.86 -15.19
N PRO A 54 2.69 7.51 -14.03
CA PRO A 54 3.53 8.61 -13.56
C PRO A 54 5.01 8.21 -13.47
N ALA A 55 5.91 9.13 -13.81
CA ALA A 55 7.35 8.87 -13.85
C ALA A 55 7.90 8.36 -12.51
N TRP A 56 7.42 8.89 -11.37
CA TRP A 56 7.81 8.44 -10.04
C TRP A 56 7.46 6.96 -9.79
N ALA A 57 6.30 6.50 -10.28
CA ALA A 57 5.89 5.10 -10.15
C ALA A 57 6.72 4.17 -11.07
N ALA A 58 7.02 4.62 -12.28
CA ALA A 58 7.91 3.89 -13.21
C ALA A 58 9.33 3.74 -12.63
N VAL A 59 9.87 4.79 -12.02
CA VAL A 59 11.17 4.78 -11.33
C VAL A 59 11.15 3.78 -10.16
N ARG A 60 10.11 3.77 -9.33
CA ARG A 60 9.98 2.80 -8.24
C ARG A 60 9.98 1.36 -8.77
N ASN A 61 9.23 1.07 -9.83
CA ASN A 61 9.23 -0.25 -10.45
C ASN A 61 10.63 -0.70 -10.90
N SER A 62 11.43 0.23 -11.42
CA SER A 62 12.75 -0.07 -11.98
C SER A 62 13.84 -0.25 -10.94
N TYR A 63 13.88 0.61 -9.90
CA TYR A 63 15.00 0.65 -8.95
C TYR A 63 14.69 -0.03 -7.62
N ASN A 64 13.45 -0.09 -7.22
CA ASN A 64 13.04 -0.61 -5.91
C ASN A 64 11.72 -1.41 -6.00
N GLY A 65 11.57 -2.18 -7.07
CA GLY A 65 10.36 -2.93 -7.36
C GLY A 65 10.04 -3.97 -6.28
N ILE A 66 8.75 -4.10 -5.94
CA ILE A 66 8.24 -5.03 -4.94
C ILE A 66 8.72 -6.47 -5.21
N ALA A 67 8.75 -6.88 -6.47
CA ALA A 67 9.23 -8.22 -6.86
C ALA A 67 10.69 -8.49 -6.43
N ALA A 68 11.55 -7.48 -6.42
CA ALA A 68 12.94 -7.62 -5.95
C ALA A 68 13.00 -7.66 -4.42
N GLN A 69 12.23 -6.83 -3.73
CA GLN A 69 12.15 -6.81 -2.27
C GLN A 69 11.67 -8.15 -1.71
N LEU A 70 10.59 -8.72 -2.26
CA LEU A 70 9.97 -9.95 -1.77
C LEU A 70 10.85 -11.20 -1.92
N LYS A 71 11.94 -11.16 -2.70
CA LYS A 71 12.91 -12.27 -2.78
C LYS A 71 13.62 -12.52 -1.45
N HIS A 72 13.82 -11.48 -0.66
CA HIS A 72 14.62 -11.51 0.57
C HIS A 72 13.82 -11.17 1.81
N GLU A 73 12.66 -10.56 1.66
CA GLU A 73 11.84 -10.09 2.76
C GLU A 73 10.89 -11.19 3.26
N LYS A 74 10.76 -11.24 4.59
CA LYS A 74 9.77 -12.07 5.28
C LYS A 74 8.97 -11.19 6.21
N TRP A 75 7.67 -11.37 6.22
CA TRP A 75 6.84 -10.71 7.22
C TRP A 75 6.86 -11.48 8.52
N GLN A 76 7.36 -10.84 9.55
CA GLN A 76 7.44 -11.33 10.92
C GLN A 76 6.89 -10.26 11.86
N PRO A 77 6.46 -10.60 13.08
CA PRO A 77 6.01 -9.62 14.06
C PRO A 77 7.05 -8.52 14.29
N THR A 78 6.61 -7.28 14.35
CA THR A 78 7.46 -6.11 14.59
C THR A 78 8.06 -6.13 16.01
N SER A 79 7.35 -6.73 16.97
CA SER A 79 7.80 -6.82 18.35
C SER A 79 7.31 -8.11 19.02
N GLU A 80 7.98 -8.50 20.09
CA GLU A 80 7.57 -9.64 20.93
C GLU A 80 6.18 -9.45 21.56
N LEU A 81 5.71 -8.19 21.70
CA LEU A 81 4.38 -7.88 22.23
C LEU A 81 3.26 -8.46 21.34
N VAL A 82 3.43 -8.47 20.02
CA VAL A 82 2.47 -9.07 19.09
C VAL A 82 2.32 -10.58 19.35
N GLY A 83 3.42 -11.28 19.61
CA GLY A 83 3.40 -12.69 20.01
C GLY A 83 2.82 -12.94 21.38
N ASN A 84 3.11 -12.06 22.35
CA ASN A 84 2.68 -12.18 23.74
C ASN A 84 1.18 -11.93 23.95
N PHE A 85 0.55 -11.10 23.14
CA PHE A 85 -0.90 -10.88 23.22
C PHE A 85 -1.70 -12.16 22.95
N SER A 86 -1.24 -13.00 22.02
CA SER A 86 -1.84 -14.32 21.78
C SER A 86 -1.61 -15.30 22.95
N TYR A 87 -0.51 -15.16 23.69
CA TYR A 87 -0.24 -15.94 24.89
C TYR A 87 -1.26 -15.65 26.00
N TYR A 88 -1.54 -14.39 26.28
CA TYR A 88 -2.51 -14.01 27.34
C TYR A 88 -3.94 -14.41 27.01
N LEU A 89 -4.31 -14.46 25.73
CA LEU A 89 -5.66 -14.79 25.29
C LEU A 89 -5.92 -16.30 25.18
N SER A 90 -4.89 -17.12 24.94
CA SER A 90 -5.05 -18.55 24.62
C SER A 90 -4.35 -19.52 25.58
N GLY A 91 -3.60 -19.03 26.56
CA GLY A 91 -2.91 -19.87 27.55
C GLY A 91 -1.80 -20.77 26.99
N GLY A 92 -1.37 -20.58 25.76
CA GLY A 92 -0.35 -21.39 25.11
C GLY A 92 0.75 -20.57 24.44
N VAL A 93 1.98 -21.08 24.45
CA VAL A 93 3.11 -20.47 23.73
C VAL A 93 2.88 -20.66 22.23
N LYS A 94 2.49 -19.62 21.51
CA LYS A 94 2.43 -19.64 20.04
C LYS A 94 3.75 -19.16 19.45
N LYS A 95 4.23 -19.91 18.46
CA LYS A 95 5.38 -19.44 17.68
C LYS A 95 4.99 -18.16 16.93
N PRO A 96 5.89 -17.16 16.84
CA PRO A 96 5.66 -15.99 15.99
C PRO A 96 5.39 -16.44 14.55
N PHE A 97 4.50 -15.73 13.84
CA PHE A 97 4.30 -16.00 12.43
C PHE A 97 5.53 -15.59 11.61
N SER A 98 5.71 -16.24 10.46
CA SER A 98 6.77 -15.89 9.49
C SER A 98 6.29 -16.24 8.10
N HIS A 99 5.94 -15.23 7.32
CA HIS A 99 5.44 -15.40 5.95
C HIS A 99 6.49 -14.97 4.93
N ALA A 100 6.79 -15.85 4.00
CA ALA A 100 7.59 -15.56 2.82
C ALA A 100 6.65 -15.54 1.61
N PHE A 101 6.67 -14.45 0.85
CA PHE A 101 5.79 -14.24 -0.30
C PHE A 101 6.28 -15.03 -1.52
N LYS A 102 5.67 -16.18 -1.78
CA LYS A 102 6.07 -17.13 -2.84
C LYS A 102 4.86 -17.60 -3.65
N GLY A 103 5.13 -18.15 -4.85
CA GLY A 103 4.08 -18.66 -5.73
C GLY A 103 3.30 -17.55 -6.46
N ASP A 104 2.18 -17.92 -7.04
CA ASP A 104 1.42 -17.05 -7.94
C ASP A 104 0.64 -15.95 -7.20
N ASN A 105 0.24 -16.22 -5.97
CA ASN A 105 -0.51 -15.27 -5.13
C ASN A 105 0.36 -14.32 -4.30
N ARG A 106 1.70 -14.34 -4.45
CA ARG A 106 2.63 -13.59 -3.60
C ARG A 106 2.35 -12.11 -3.48
N TYR A 107 1.87 -11.47 -4.55
CA TYR A 107 1.56 -10.04 -4.53
C TYR A 107 0.20 -9.74 -3.89
N VAL A 108 -0.77 -10.64 -4.03
CA VAL A 108 -2.05 -10.55 -3.31
C VAL A 108 -1.83 -10.71 -1.81
N GLU A 109 -0.98 -11.66 -1.41
CA GLU A 109 -0.58 -11.85 -0.02
C GLU A 109 0.17 -10.61 0.50
N PHE A 110 1.14 -10.10 -0.25
CA PHE A 110 1.86 -8.88 0.12
C PHE A 110 0.92 -7.69 0.32
N LYS A 111 -0.02 -7.46 -0.60
CA LYS A 111 -1.00 -6.36 -0.52
C LYS A 111 -1.94 -6.46 0.69
N THR A 112 -2.09 -7.63 1.27
CA THR A 112 -2.89 -7.87 2.47
C THR A 112 -2.05 -8.11 3.73
N SER A 113 -0.75 -7.85 3.66
CA SER A 113 0.17 -7.88 4.80
C SER A 113 0.41 -6.49 5.39
N GLY A 114 0.91 -6.44 6.62
CA GLY A 114 1.34 -5.18 7.25
C GLY A 114 2.49 -4.47 6.54
N LEU A 115 3.26 -5.20 5.72
CA LEU A 115 4.39 -4.64 4.98
C LEU A 115 3.96 -3.69 3.85
N VAL A 116 2.76 -3.88 3.28
CA VAL A 116 2.29 -3.03 2.19
C VAL A 116 2.19 -1.56 2.59
N ASN A 117 1.91 -1.27 3.86
CA ASN A 117 1.74 0.11 4.33
C ASN A 117 3.05 0.91 4.25
N GLN A 118 4.20 0.25 4.47
CA GLN A 118 5.51 0.87 4.28
C GLN A 118 5.75 1.22 2.80
N GLU A 119 5.37 0.31 1.89
CA GLU A 119 5.48 0.54 0.45
C GLU A 119 4.53 1.66 -0.02
N ILE A 120 3.30 1.72 0.50
CA ILE A 120 2.34 2.80 0.25
C ILE A 120 2.90 4.16 0.70
N THR A 121 3.46 4.22 1.91
CA THR A 121 4.10 5.45 2.42
C THR A 121 5.25 5.90 1.52
N ALA A 122 6.10 4.97 1.10
CA ALA A 122 7.22 5.27 0.23
C ALA A 122 6.77 5.73 -1.17
N ALA A 123 5.68 5.16 -1.69
CA ALA A 123 5.07 5.60 -2.95
C ALA A 123 4.43 6.99 -2.82
N ALA A 124 3.77 7.28 -1.69
CA ALA A 124 3.19 8.59 -1.42
C ALA A 124 4.27 9.70 -1.38
N LYS A 125 5.38 9.44 -0.71
CA LYS A 125 6.54 10.35 -0.70
C LYS A 125 7.10 10.57 -2.10
N ALA A 126 7.30 9.49 -2.87
CA ALA A 126 7.76 9.60 -4.25
C ALA A 126 6.78 10.36 -5.16
N CYS A 127 5.47 10.25 -4.92
CA CYS A 127 4.46 11.02 -5.61
C CYS A 127 4.60 12.52 -5.32
N ILE A 128 4.70 12.90 -4.06
CA ILE A 128 4.87 14.31 -3.63
C ILE A 128 6.12 14.89 -4.29
N ASP A 129 7.25 14.21 -4.16
CA ASP A 129 8.53 14.67 -4.70
C ASP A 129 8.54 14.75 -6.23
N GLY A 130 7.84 13.82 -6.90
CA GLY A 130 7.84 13.68 -8.36
C GLY A 130 6.77 14.48 -9.09
N THR A 131 5.79 15.05 -8.38
CA THR A 131 4.66 15.77 -9.00
C THR A 131 4.54 17.23 -8.60
N MET A 132 5.40 17.70 -7.71
CA MET A 132 5.34 19.07 -7.15
C MET A 132 4.05 19.35 -6.36
N LEU A 133 3.39 18.33 -5.84
CA LEU A 133 2.22 18.46 -4.96
C LEU A 133 2.53 19.41 -3.79
N GLY A 134 1.69 20.43 -3.63
CA GLY A 134 1.82 21.43 -2.57
C GLY A 134 2.95 22.44 -2.77
N ALA A 135 3.53 22.54 -3.96
CA ALA A 135 4.66 23.42 -4.23
C ALA A 135 4.25 24.87 -4.58
N ASP A 136 2.98 25.11 -4.82
CA ASP A 136 2.45 26.44 -5.14
C ASP A 136 1.30 26.88 -4.22
N ALA A 137 0.60 27.96 -4.57
CA ALA A 137 -0.54 28.48 -3.79
C ALA A 137 -1.87 27.80 -4.13
N ILE A 138 -1.89 26.86 -5.07
CA ILE A 138 -3.10 26.13 -5.48
C ILE A 138 -3.24 24.90 -4.61
N THR A 139 -4.44 24.67 -4.09
CA THR A 139 -4.69 23.47 -3.26
C THR A 139 -4.65 22.21 -4.13
N ASP A 140 -3.80 21.29 -3.75
CA ASP A 140 -3.68 19.96 -4.32
C ASP A 140 -4.30 18.88 -3.41
N GLN A 141 -4.46 17.66 -3.93
CA GLN A 141 -4.99 16.55 -3.16
C GLN A 141 -4.22 15.26 -3.43
N LEU A 142 -3.74 14.62 -2.37
CA LEU A 142 -3.23 13.26 -2.39
C LEU A 142 -4.09 12.38 -1.49
N SER A 143 -4.80 11.42 -2.09
CA SER A 143 -5.53 10.37 -1.36
C SER A 143 -4.64 9.14 -1.21
N VAL A 144 -4.36 8.74 0.03
CA VAL A 144 -3.54 7.56 0.34
C VAL A 144 -4.37 6.57 1.11
N ALA A 145 -4.56 5.37 0.57
CA ALA A 145 -5.28 4.30 1.24
C ALA A 145 -4.29 3.25 1.79
N PHE A 146 -4.35 3.02 3.09
CA PHE A 146 -3.59 1.99 3.78
C PHE A 146 -4.41 0.72 3.96
N TYR A 147 -3.72 -0.41 4.09
CA TYR A 147 -4.37 -1.68 4.37
C TYR A 147 -4.44 -1.95 5.88
N ALA A 148 -5.64 -2.17 6.39
CA ALA A 148 -5.91 -2.49 7.79
C ALA A 148 -6.84 -3.71 7.94
N GLY A 149 -6.83 -4.62 6.97
CA GLY A 149 -7.66 -5.80 6.92
C GLY A 149 -6.94 -7.10 7.32
N ARG A 150 -7.65 -8.21 7.21
CA ARG A 150 -7.09 -9.53 7.47
C ARG A 150 -6.12 -9.96 6.37
N PHE A 151 -5.03 -10.59 6.77
CA PHE A 151 -4.09 -11.21 5.85
C PHE A 151 -4.77 -12.35 5.07
N LYS A 152 -4.67 -12.29 3.75
CA LYS A 152 -5.21 -13.30 2.84
C LYS A 152 -4.12 -14.32 2.53
N HIS A 153 -4.06 -15.36 3.35
CA HIS A 153 -3.20 -16.52 3.18
C HIS A 153 -4.07 -17.76 2.96
N GLN A 154 -3.77 -18.90 3.57
CA GLN A 154 -4.57 -20.12 3.39
C GLN A 154 -5.94 -20.05 4.08
N GLN A 155 -6.95 -20.68 3.50
CA GLN A 155 -8.28 -20.75 4.11
C GLN A 155 -8.25 -21.54 5.42
N GLY A 156 -8.91 -20.98 6.46
CA GLY A 156 -9.10 -21.66 7.75
C GLY A 156 -8.06 -21.34 8.81
N GLU A 157 -6.98 -20.62 8.50
CA GLU A 157 -6.00 -20.19 9.50
C GLU A 157 -6.45 -18.91 10.22
N SER A 158 -6.16 -18.86 11.54
CA SER A 158 -6.34 -17.64 12.31
C SER A 158 -5.19 -16.67 12.02
N THR A 159 -5.51 -15.50 11.50
CA THR A 159 -4.55 -14.42 11.17
C THR A 159 -4.66 -13.23 12.13
N LEU A 160 -5.00 -13.48 13.41
CA LEU A 160 -5.14 -12.42 14.41
C LEU A 160 -3.82 -11.74 14.77
N MET A 161 -2.71 -12.50 14.80
CA MET A 161 -1.39 -11.94 15.09
C MET A 161 -0.92 -11.04 13.95
N GLU A 162 -1.17 -11.45 12.72
CA GLU A 162 -0.90 -10.68 11.51
C GLU A 162 -1.72 -9.38 11.48
N LEU A 163 -2.97 -9.45 11.87
CA LEU A 163 -3.83 -8.27 11.98
C LEU A 163 -3.30 -7.29 13.04
N GLN A 164 -2.89 -7.78 14.20
CA GLN A 164 -2.28 -6.96 15.24
C GLN A 164 -0.98 -6.30 14.77
N ASP A 165 -0.09 -7.06 14.10
CA ASP A 165 1.15 -6.51 13.55
C ASP A 165 0.87 -5.48 12.44
N THR A 166 -0.18 -5.68 11.64
CA THR A 166 -0.61 -4.72 10.64
C THR A 166 -0.98 -3.37 11.28
N TYR A 167 -1.71 -3.37 12.39
CA TYR A 167 -2.04 -2.13 13.10
C TYR A 167 -0.81 -1.48 13.76
N VAL A 168 0.09 -2.27 14.34
CA VAL A 168 1.34 -1.74 14.91
C VAL A 168 2.22 -1.08 13.83
N ARG A 169 2.24 -1.63 12.62
CA ARG A 169 2.98 -1.04 11.48
C ARG A 169 2.29 0.15 10.85
N LEU A 170 0.97 0.24 10.99
CA LEU A 170 0.20 1.34 10.43
C LEU A 170 0.49 2.66 11.15
N ASP A 171 0.66 2.64 12.47
CA ASP A 171 0.91 3.84 13.28
C ASP A 171 2.09 4.69 12.77
N PRO A 172 3.30 4.15 12.57
CA PRO A 172 4.41 4.93 12.01
C PRO A 172 4.30 5.21 10.49
N ALA A 173 3.34 4.61 9.79
CA ALA A 173 3.12 4.85 8.36
C ALA A 173 2.22 6.07 8.09
N LEU A 174 1.41 6.46 9.09
CA LEU A 174 0.54 7.64 9.06
C LEU A 174 1.31 8.91 9.44
#